data_7366d2e9d799bd36d5f7c3b4d2332c59
#
_entry.id   7366d2e9d799bd36d5f7c3b4d2332c59
#
_cell.length_a   1.000
_cell.length_b   1.000
_cell.length_c   1.000
_cell.angle_alpha   90.00
_cell.angle_beta   90.00
_cell.angle_gamma   90.00
#
_symmetry.space_group_name_H-M   'P 1'
#
loop_
_entity.id
_entity.type
_entity.pdbx_description
1 polymer ?
#
loop_
_entity_poly.entity_id
_entity_poly.type
_entity_poly.pdbx_seq_one_letter_code
_entity_poly.pdbx_strand_id
1 'polypeptide(L)'
;RALRCRAAWDGLDRNVTQNLPATAKGMVICMDKYIGKRLDGRYEIKEIIGVGGMAYVYKAYDTIDDRVVAIKILKDEFLANEEFTRRFKNESKAIAILSHPNIVKVYDVSFGARLQYIVMEYIDGITLKEYIEQQQDIKWKEAVHFTVQILRALQHAHDKGIVHRDIKPQNIML
;
A
#
# COMPACT_ATOMS: atom_id res chain seq x y z
N ARG A 1 2.33 7.29 -18.87
CA ARG A 1 2.08 6.32 -17.79
C ARG A 1 1.01 6.89 -16.87
N ALA A 2 0.07 6.06 -16.43
CA ALA A 2 -0.96 6.46 -15.48
C ALA A 2 -0.34 6.48 -14.08
N LEU A 3 -0.42 7.61 -13.41
CA LEU A 3 0.09 7.80 -12.04
C LEU A 3 -1.02 7.41 -11.06
N ARG A 4 -0.68 6.63 -10.04
CA ARG A 4 -1.60 6.20 -8.99
C ARG A 4 -1.14 6.69 -7.63
N CYS A 5 -1.98 7.47 -6.97
CA CYS A 5 -1.74 7.93 -5.62
C CYS A 5 -2.17 6.85 -4.62
N ARG A 6 -1.26 6.38 -3.78
CA ARG A 6 -1.61 5.59 -2.60
C ARG A 6 -2.13 6.56 -1.54
N ALA A 7 -3.29 6.28 -0.99
CA ALA A 7 -3.72 6.98 0.22
C ALA A 7 -2.73 6.73 1.36
N ALA A 8 -2.59 7.71 2.26
CA ALA A 8 -1.60 7.81 3.33
C ALA A 8 -1.27 6.47 4.00
N TRP A 9 -0.10 5.92 3.65
CA TRP A 9 0.33 4.64 4.15
C TRP A 9 1.78 4.79 4.56
N ASP A 10 2.03 4.80 5.86
CA ASP A 10 3.35 4.99 6.45
C ASP A 10 4.46 4.31 5.65
N GLY A 11 5.34 5.16 5.11
CA GLY A 11 6.60 4.88 4.42
C GLY A 11 6.94 3.41 4.15
N LEU A 12 6.44 2.85 3.05
CA LEU A 12 6.84 1.53 2.59
C LEU A 12 8.21 1.62 1.91
N ASP A 13 9.22 1.05 2.52
CA ASP A 13 10.52 0.86 1.89
C ASP A 13 10.56 -0.50 1.18
N ARG A 14 10.61 -0.50 -0.15
CA ARG A 14 10.73 -1.72 -0.98
C ARG A 14 12.14 -2.29 -0.97
N ASN A 15 13.16 -1.49 -0.64
CA ASN A 15 14.56 -1.91 -0.65
C ASN A 15 14.96 -2.76 0.56
N VAL A 16 14.04 -3.06 1.47
CA VAL A 16 14.33 -3.81 2.70
C VAL A 16 14.75 -5.27 2.43
N THR A 17 14.40 -5.84 1.28
CA THR A 17 14.74 -7.25 0.99
C THR A 17 16.18 -7.48 0.54
N GLN A 18 16.90 -6.45 0.06
CA GLN A 18 18.26 -6.62 -0.50
C GLN A 18 19.40 -6.29 0.45
N ASN A 19 19.20 -5.51 1.54
CA ASN A 19 20.27 -5.07 2.45
C ASN A 19 19.85 -5.12 3.92
N LEU A 20 19.43 -6.27 4.44
CA LEU A 20 19.06 -6.42 5.85
C LEU A 20 20.29 -6.71 6.73
N PRO A 21 20.59 -5.87 7.78
CA PRO A 21 21.59 -6.18 8.79
C PRO A 21 21.17 -7.43 9.61
N ALA A 22 22.16 -8.09 10.25
CA ALA A 22 21.96 -9.35 10.97
C ALA A 22 20.86 -9.33 12.05
N THR A 23 20.52 -8.16 12.62
CA THR A 23 19.40 -7.93 13.54
C THR A 23 18.03 -8.09 12.89
N ALA A 24 17.95 -8.00 11.56
CA ALA A 24 16.72 -8.16 10.80
C ALA A 24 16.36 -9.64 10.50
N LYS A 25 17.23 -10.62 10.83
CA LYS A 25 16.91 -12.05 10.63
C LYS A 25 15.70 -12.50 11.46
N GLY A 26 15.53 -11.98 12.69
CA GLY A 26 14.32 -12.22 13.48
C GLY A 26 13.06 -11.60 12.86
N MET A 27 13.21 -10.46 12.18
CA MET A 27 12.14 -9.75 11.49
C MET A 27 11.71 -10.47 10.20
N VAL A 28 12.67 -11.09 9.48
CA VAL A 28 12.40 -11.92 8.28
C VAL A 28 11.55 -13.16 8.64
N ILE A 29 11.82 -13.82 9.77
CA ILE A 29 11.06 -15.00 10.20
C ILE A 29 9.58 -14.65 10.49
N CYS A 30 9.31 -13.44 10.99
CA CYS A 30 7.94 -12.95 11.20
C CYS A 30 7.25 -12.56 9.88
N MET A 31 8.02 -12.15 8.87
CA MET A 31 7.53 -11.73 7.55
C MET A 31 7.05 -12.92 6.71
N ASP A 32 7.65 -14.10 6.87
CA ASP A 32 7.29 -15.32 6.16
C ASP A 32 6.01 -15.98 6.71
N LYS A 33 5.44 -15.44 7.80
CA LYS A 33 4.27 -16.02 8.48
C LYS A 33 3.08 -16.26 7.56
N TYR A 34 2.89 -15.42 6.56
CA TYR A 34 1.73 -15.45 5.66
C TYR A 34 2.04 -16.01 4.27
N ILE A 35 3.29 -16.04 3.83
CA ILE A 35 3.68 -16.55 2.51
C ILE A 35 3.22 -18.01 2.35
N GLY A 36 2.62 -18.32 1.21
CA GLY A 36 2.04 -19.62 0.90
C GLY A 36 0.70 -19.92 1.57
N LYS A 37 0.21 -19.06 2.48
CA LYS A 37 -1.10 -19.21 3.11
C LYS A 37 -2.19 -18.55 2.29
N ARG A 38 -3.42 -19.04 2.50
CA ARG A 38 -4.62 -18.47 1.89
C ARG A 38 -5.46 -17.77 2.98
N LEU A 39 -5.66 -16.47 2.84
CA LEU A 39 -6.51 -15.70 3.74
C LEU A 39 -7.97 -15.85 3.32
N ASP A 40 -8.84 -16.11 4.31
CA ASP A 40 -10.28 -16.28 4.16
C ASP A 40 -10.68 -17.26 3.02
N GLY A 41 -9.80 -18.26 2.74
CA GLY A 41 -10.00 -19.22 1.67
C GLY A 41 -9.90 -18.65 0.24
N ARG A 42 -9.61 -17.36 0.10
CA ARG A 42 -9.66 -16.62 -1.17
C ARG A 42 -8.30 -16.09 -1.61
N TYR A 43 -7.57 -15.40 -0.74
CA TYR A 43 -6.36 -14.65 -1.12
C TYR A 43 -5.10 -15.46 -0.83
N GLU A 44 -4.43 -15.95 -1.86
CA GLU A 44 -3.20 -16.72 -1.75
C GLU A 44 -1.98 -15.78 -1.71
N ILE A 45 -1.32 -15.71 -0.56
CA ILE A 45 -0.15 -14.84 -0.34
C ILE A 45 1.06 -15.38 -1.08
N LYS A 46 1.68 -14.60 -1.95
CA LYS A 46 2.83 -15.01 -2.77
C LYS A 46 4.15 -14.50 -2.22
N GLU A 47 4.29 -13.19 -2.04
CA GLU A 47 5.54 -12.56 -1.63
C GLU A 47 5.28 -11.25 -0.89
N ILE A 48 6.25 -10.82 -0.08
CA ILE A 48 6.23 -9.51 0.55
C ILE A 48 6.75 -8.47 -0.44
N ILE A 49 6.02 -7.37 -0.60
CA ILE A 49 6.36 -6.27 -1.51
C ILE A 49 6.57 -4.95 -0.79
N GLY A 50 6.41 -4.93 0.53
CA GLY A 50 6.68 -3.73 1.31
C GLY A 50 6.52 -3.93 2.80
N VAL A 51 7.32 -3.17 3.57
CA VAL A 51 7.32 -3.16 5.04
C VAL A 51 7.10 -1.74 5.50
N GLY A 52 5.98 -1.50 6.18
CA GLY A 52 5.67 -0.21 6.79
C GLY A 52 5.82 -0.25 8.31
N GLY A 53 5.67 0.89 8.96
CA GLY A 53 5.71 1.00 10.42
C GLY A 53 4.73 0.05 11.08
N MET A 54 3.45 0.13 10.74
CA MET A 54 2.39 -0.66 11.38
C MET A 54 1.90 -1.87 10.58
N ALA A 55 2.30 -2.05 9.32
CA ALA A 55 1.76 -3.10 8.46
C ALA A 55 2.80 -3.63 7.47
N TYR A 56 2.58 -4.87 7.04
CA TYR A 56 3.25 -5.48 5.90
C TYR A 56 2.37 -5.40 4.67
N VAL A 57 2.97 -5.32 3.47
CA VAL A 57 2.24 -5.43 2.20
C VAL A 57 2.74 -6.62 1.43
N TYR A 58 1.80 -7.44 1.01
CA TYR A 58 2.06 -8.66 0.25
C TYR A 58 1.45 -8.56 -1.13
N LYS A 59 2.12 -9.16 -2.11
CA LYS A 59 1.50 -9.54 -3.36
C LYS A 59 0.75 -10.83 -3.16
N ALA A 60 -0.48 -10.90 -3.61
CA ALA A 60 -1.33 -12.07 -3.46
C ALA A 60 -2.16 -12.32 -4.73
N TYR A 61 -2.74 -13.49 -4.80
CA TYR A 61 -3.64 -13.88 -5.88
C TYR A 61 -5.05 -14.07 -5.33
N ASP A 62 -6.01 -13.34 -5.88
CA ASP A 62 -7.43 -13.49 -5.60
C ASP A 62 -7.98 -14.62 -6.45
N THR A 63 -8.28 -15.75 -5.83
CA THR A 63 -8.71 -16.99 -6.52
C THR A 63 -10.15 -16.94 -6.99
N ILE A 64 -10.96 -15.98 -6.53
CA ILE A 64 -12.35 -15.80 -6.96
C ILE A 64 -12.42 -14.89 -8.18
N ASP A 65 -11.76 -13.73 -8.12
CA ASP A 65 -11.81 -12.73 -9.20
C ASP A 65 -10.66 -12.91 -10.21
N ASP A 66 -9.85 -13.98 -10.08
CA ASP A 66 -8.76 -14.35 -11.00
C ASP A 66 -7.80 -13.20 -11.30
N ARG A 67 -7.27 -12.55 -10.25
CA ARG A 67 -6.41 -11.38 -10.39
C ARG A 67 -5.32 -11.30 -9.33
N VAL A 68 -4.23 -10.61 -9.66
CA VAL A 68 -3.20 -10.22 -8.69
C VAL A 68 -3.67 -9.01 -7.89
N VAL A 69 -3.46 -9.05 -6.58
CA VAL A 69 -3.83 -8.00 -5.63
C VAL A 69 -2.66 -7.68 -4.70
N ALA A 70 -2.67 -6.50 -4.09
CA ALA A 70 -1.82 -6.16 -2.97
C ALA A 70 -2.64 -6.27 -1.67
N ILE A 71 -2.08 -6.90 -0.65
CA ILE A 71 -2.73 -7.05 0.65
C ILE A 71 -1.88 -6.42 1.73
N LYS A 72 -2.43 -5.41 2.41
CA LYS A 72 -1.83 -4.77 3.57
C LYS A 72 -2.34 -5.43 4.83
N ILE A 73 -1.45 -6.06 5.59
CA ILE A 73 -1.77 -6.76 6.83
C ILE A 73 -1.21 -5.98 8.01
N LEU A 74 -2.06 -5.66 9.00
CA LEU A 74 -1.66 -5.03 10.25
C LEU A 74 -0.74 -6.00 11.02
N LYS A 75 0.38 -5.49 11.53
CA LYS A 75 1.31 -6.29 12.34
C LYS A 75 0.66 -6.73 13.65
N ASP A 76 0.98 -7.95 14.09
CA ASP A 76 0.39 -8.56 15.28
C ASP A 76 0.57 -7.71 16.55
N GLU A 77 1.72 -7.03 16.68
CA GLU A 77 2.03 -6.14 17.79
C GLU A 77 1.06 -4.98 17.97
N PHE A 78 0.35 -4.59 16.88
CA PHE A 78 -0.63 -3.50 16.91
C PHE A 78 -2.09 -3.99 17.04
N LEU A 79 -2.35 -5.30 16.93
CA LEU A 79 -3.71 -5.85 17.02
C LEU A 79 -4.35 -5.63 18.41
N ALA A 80 -3.54 -5.66 19.48
CA ALA A 80 -4.01 -5.43 20.86
C ALA A 80 -4.20 -3.94 21.18
N ASN A 81 -3.72 -3.02 20.32
CA ASN A 81 -3.80 -1.59 20.56
C ASN A 81 -5.01 -1.00 19.82
N GLU A 82 -6.03 -0.60 20.58
CA GLU A 82 -7.29 -0.07 20.05
C GLU A 82 -7.10 1.20 19.20
N GLU A 83 -6.12 2.03 19.49
CA GLU A 83 -5.87 3.25 18.73
C GLU A 83 -5.37 2.91 17.32
N PHE A 84 -4.41 1.98 17.19
CA PHE A 84 -3.90 1.55 15.88
C PHE A 84 -4.95 0.81 15.07
N THR A 85 -5.70 -0.11 15.68
CA THR A 85 -6.77 -0.84 14.99
C THR A 85 -7.88 0.10 14.54
N ARG A 86 -8.24 1.09 15.34
CA ARG A 86 -9.22 2.13 14.97
C ARG A 86 -8.72 2.99 13.82
N ARG A 87 -7.45 3.44 13.85
CA ARG A 87 -6.84 4.21 12.75
C ARG A 87 -6.85 3.40 11.46
N PHE A 88 -6.36 2.16 11.50
CA PHE A 88 -6.33 1.26 10.35
C PHE A 88 -7.73 1.05 9.74
N LYS A 89 -8.74 0.85 10.57
CA LYS A 89 -10.15 0.70 10.16
C LYS A 89 -10.73 1.97 9.54
N ASN A 90 -10.47 3.13 10.16
CA ASN A 90 -10.99 4.40 9.67
C ASN A 90 -10.35 4.79 8.33
N GLU A 91 -9.03 4.64 8.19
CA GLU A 91 -8.32 4.85 6.93
C GLU A 91 -8.85 3.95 5.82
N SER A 92 -9.02 2.65 6.12
CA SER A 92 -9.53 1.68 5.15
C SER A 92 -10.91 2.04 4.63
N LYS A 93 -11.82 2.45 5.53
CA LYS A 93 -13.18 2.87 5.17
C LYS A 93 -13.17 4.14 4.31
N ALA A 94 -12.33 5.11 4.68
CA ALA A 94 -12.21 6.37 3.95
C ALA A 94 -11.72 6.13 2.51
N ILE A 95 -10.75 5.23 2.32
CA ILE A 95 -10.21 4.95 1.00
C ILE A 95 -11.15 4.10 0.15
N ALA A 96 -11.89 3.19 0.77
CA ALA A 96 -12.79 2.27 0.06
C ALA A 96 -13.91 2.99 -0.72
N ILE A 97 -14.27 4.21 -0.34
CA ILE A 97 -15.28 5.03 -1.05
C ILE A 97 -14.69 5.84 -2.22
N LEU A 98 -13.36 5.87 -2.36
CA LEU A 98 -12.71 6.62 -3.43
C LEU A 98 -12.62 5.75 -4.71
N SER A 99 -13.11 6.30 -5.81
CA SER A 99 -13.02 5.69 -7.14
C SER A 99 -12.54 6.73 -8.14
N HIS A 100 -11.25 6.66 -8.48
CA HIS A 100 -10.61 7.60 -9.40
C HIS A 100 -9.42 6.94 -10.10
N PRO A 101 -9.14 7.21 -11.39
CA PRO A 101 -8.04 6.56 -12.12
C PRO A 101 -6.65 6.79 -11.52
N ASN A 102 -6.46 7.85 -10.74
CA ASN A 102 -5.19 8.14 -10.08
C ASN A 102 -5.19 7.80 -8.57
N ILE A 103 -6.15 7.03 -8.08
CA ILE A 103 -6.21 6.52 -6.71
C ILE A 103 -6.21 5.00 -6.75
N VAL A 104 -5.38 4.36 -5.92
CA VAL A 104 -5.33 2.90 -5.78
C VAL A 104 -6.69 2.40 -5.28
N LYS A 105 -7.29 1.47 -6.02
CA LYS A 105 -8.61 0.92 -5.68
C LYS A 105 -8.51 -0.06 -4.52
N VAL A 106 -9.37 0.07 -3.53
CA VAL A 106 -9.59 -0.93 -2.49
C VAL A 106 -10.68 -1.89 -2.97
N TYR A 107 -10.43 -3.18 -2.85
CA TYR A 107 -11.36 -4.24 -3.27
C TYR A 107 -12.11 -4.84 -2.10
N ASP A 108 -11.41 -5.02 -0.97
CA ASP A 108 -11.98 -5.70 0.20
C ASP A 108 -11.24 -5.28 1.47
N VAL A 109 -11.89 -5.45 2.63
CA VAL A 109 -11.32 -5.16 3.94
C VAL A 109 -11.78 -6.20 4.97
N SER A 110 -10.87 -6.67 5.81
CA SER A 110 -11.18 -7.59 6.91
C SER A 110 -10.70 -7.04 8.24
N PHE A 111 -11.57 -7.07 9.25
CA PHE A 111 -11.32 -6.54 10.59
C PHE A 111 -11.57 -7.62 11.66
N GLY A 112 -10.95 -8.78 11.49
CA GLY A 112 -11.00 -9.86 12.47
C GLY A 112 -10.19 -9.55 13.73
N ALA A 113 -10.52 -10.22 14.84
CA ALA A 113 -9.81 -10.06 16.12
C ALA A 113 -8.33 -10.47 16.06
N ARG A 114 -8.00 -11.46 15.23
CA ARG A 114 -6.63 -12.02 15.10
C ARG A 114 -5.90 -11.58 13.84
N LEU A 115 -6.61 -10.97 12.89
CA LEU A 115 -6.05 -10.56 11.62
C LEU A 115 -6.87 -9.40 11.06
N GLN A 116 -6.19 -8.33 10.70
CA GLN A 116 -6.81 -7.20 10.00
C GLN A 116 -6.02 -6.92 8.73
N TYR A 117 -6.72 -6.84 7.60
CA TYR A 117 -6.07 -6.59 6.32
C TYR A 117 -6.97 -5.81 5.36
N ILE A 118 -6.33 -5.23 4.36
CA ILE A 118 -6.97 -4.49 3.27
C ILE A 118 -6.47 -5.08 1.97
N VAL A 119 -7.39 -5.43 1.09
CA VAL A 119 -7.12 -5.90 -0.28
C VAL A 119 -7.27 -4.74 -1.24
N MET A 120 -6.25 -4.51 -2.06
CA MET A 120 -6.23 -3.40 -2.98
C MET A 120 -5.60 -3.78 -4.31
N GLU A 121 -5.74 -2.90 -5.27
CA GLU A 121 -5.11 -2.98 -6.58
C GLU A 121 -3.60 -3.17 -6.44
N TYR A 122 -3.08 -4.21 -7.11
CA TYR A 122 -1.64 -4.39 -7.29
C TYR A 122 -1.19 -3.54 -8.49
N ILE A 123 -0.21 -2.69 -8.27
CA ILE A 123 0.41 -1.89 -9.33
C ILE A 123 1.79 -2.45 -9.60
N ASP A 124 1.96 -3.00 -10.81
CA ASP A 124 3.25 -3.46 -11.29
C ASP A 124 4.05 -2.28 -11.84
N GLY A 125 4.82 -1.64 -10.96
CA GLY A 125 5.52 -0.41 -11.28
C GLY A 125 6.47 0.01 -10.17
N ILE A 126 7.04 1.20 -10.29
CA ILE A 126 7.96 1.80 -9.31
C ILE A 126 7.32 3.00 -8.62
N THR A 127 7.83 3.39 -7.46
CA THR A 127 7.43 4.63 -6.82
C THR A 127 7.99 5.84 -7.56
N LEU A 128 7.32 6.99 -7.42
CA LEU A 128 7.85 8.25 -7.94
C LEU A 128 9.20 8.59 -7.31
N LYS A 129 9.46 8.17 -6.06
CA LYS A 129 10.77 8.30 -5.42
C LYS A 129 11.83 7.53 -6.20
N GLU A 130 11.61 6.23 -6.43
CA GLU A 130 12.53 5.38 -7.21
C GLU A 130 12.73 5.93 -8.62
N TYR A 131 11.68 6.43 -9.24
CA TYR A 131 11.75 7.09 -10.55
C TYR A 131 12.67 8.32 -10.53
N ILE A 132 12.49 9.22 -9.53
CA ILE A 132 13.35 10.41 -9.35
C ILE A 132 14.81 10.02 -9.13
N GLU A 133 15.07 8.99 -8.32
CA GLU A 133 16.42 8.50 -8.02
C GLU A 133 17.11 7.85 -9.24
N GLN A 134 16.34 7.24 -10.13
CA GLN A 134 16.86 6.64 -11.38
C GLN A 134 17.10 7.67 -12.49
N GLN A 135 16.43 8.82 -12.45
CA GLN A 135 16.60 9.90 -13.42
C GLN A 135 17.58 10.94 -12.86
N GLN A 136 18.56 11.35 -13.66
CA GLN A 136 19.43 12.46 -13.26
C GLN A 136 18.67 13.78 -13.19
N ASP A 137 17.74 14.00 -14.15
CA ASP A 137 16.90 15.20 -14.24
C ASP A 137 15.48 14.86 -14.71
N ILE A 138 14.48 15.32 -13.98
CA ILE A 138 13.08 15.26 -14.42
C ILE A 138 12.77 16.50 -15.25
N LYS A 139 12.35 16.31 -16.49
CA LYS A 139 11.96 17.44 -17.35
C LYS A 139 10.71 18.13 -16.77
N TRP A 140 10.67 19.46 -16.85
CA TRP A 140 9.58 20.26 -16.30
C TRP A 140 8.18 19.83 -16.81
N LYS A 141 8.07 19.42 -18.10
CA LYS A 141 6.80 18.92 -18.68
C LYS A 141 6.31 17.66 -17.97
N GLU A 142 7.21 16.77 -17.63
CA GLU A 142 6.91 15.54 -16.92
C GLU A 142 6.52 15.80 -15.46
N ALA A 143 7.25 16.70 -14.78
CA ALA A 143 6.89 17.14 -13.43
C ALA A 143 5.48 17.76 -13.39
N VAL A 144 5.13 18.61 -14.36
CA VAL A 144 3.78 19.18 -14.51
C VAL A 144 2.75 18.06 -14.75
N HIS A 145 3.05 17.09 -15.61
CA HIS A 145 2.15 15.97 -15.89
C HIS A 145 1.84 15.16 -14.62
N PHE A 146 2.85 14.83 -13.83
CA PHE A 146 2.66 14.13 -12.55
C PHE A 146 1.87 14.97 -11.55
N THR A 147 2.23 16.25 -11.42
CA THR A 147 1.54 17.18 -10.51
C THR A 147 0.05 17.28 -10.82
N VAL A 148 -0.32 17.42 -12.09
CA VAL A 148 -1.73 17.50 -12.50
C VAL A 148 -2.50 16.23 -12.12
N GLN A 149 -1.91 15.05 -12.31
CA GLN A 149 -2.57 13.78 -11.93
C GLN A 149 -2.75 13.66 -10.41
N ILE A 150 -1.73 14.06 -9.63
CA ILE A 150 -1.79 14.10 -8.16
C ILE A 150 -2.91 15.05 -7.71
N LEU A 151 -2.96 16.26 -8.25
CA LEU A 151 -3.97 17.26 -7.89
C LEU A 151 -5.39 16.78 -8.21
N ARG A 152 -5.60 16.09 -9.34
CA ARG A 152 -6.90 15.49 -9.68
C ARG A 152 -7.32 14.41 -8.68
N ALA A 153 -6.39 13.56 -8.25
CA ALA A 153 -6.64 12.57 -7.21
C ALA A 153 -7.01 13.23 -5.88
N LEU A 154 -6.25 14.26 -5.49
CA LEU A 154 -6.50 15.01 -4.26
C LEU A 154 -7.84 15.76 -4.30
N GLN A 155 -8.18 16.39 -5.42
CA GLN A 155 -9.47 17.05 -5.60
C GLN A 155 -10.61 16.06 -5.38
N HIS A 156 -10.55 14.86 -6.01
CA HIS A 156 -11.56 13.83 -5.83
C HIS A 156 -11.70 13.38 -4.36
N ALA A 157 -10.59 13.25 -3.62
CA ALA A 157 -10.62 12.91 -2.21
C ALA A 157 -11.21 14.05 -1.36
N HIS A 158 -10.80 15.30 -1.62
CA HIS A 158 -11.28 16.49 -0.91
C HIS A 158 -12.79 16.71 -1.12
N ASP A 159 -13.31 16.50 -2.32
CA ASP A 159 -14.75 16.58 -2.62
C ASP A 159 -15.57 15.58 -1.79
N LYS A 160 -14.92 14.52 -1.28
CA LYS A 160 -15.51 13.54 -0.36
C LYS A 160 -15.14 13.77 1.12
N GLY A 161 -14.55 14.93 1.44
CA GLY A 161 -14.14 15.28 2.79
C GLY A 161 -12.92 14.53 3.32
N ILE A 162 -12.12 13.87 2.42
CA ILE A 162 -10.97 13.07 2.80
C ILE A 162 -9.70 13.83 2.48
N VAL A 163 -8.85 14.04 3.49
CA VAL A 163 -7.53 14.67 3.39
C VAL A 163 -6.45 13.60 3.54
N HIS A 164 -5.53 13.53 2.59
CA HIS A 164 -4.49 12.48 2.54
C HIS A 164 -3.44 12.60 3.65
N ARG A 165 -2.98 13.80 4.01
CA ARG A 165 -2.03 14.17 5.07
C ARG A 165 -0.58 13.69 4.90
N ASP A 166 -0.27 12.80 3.95
CA ASP A 166 1.07 12.25 3.73
C ASP A 166 1.39 12.09 2.23
N ILE A 167 1.26 13.20 1.46
CA ILE A 167 1.65 13.21 0.05
C ILE A 167 3.16 13.33 -0.04
N LYS A 168 3.78 12.27 -0.58
CA LYS A 168 5.22 12.18 -0.81
C LYS A 168 5.53 11.21 -1.96
N PRO A 169 6.70 11.31 -2.60
CA PRO A 169 7.03 10.48 -3.77
C PRO A 169 6.97 8.97 -3.51
N GLN A 170 7.22 8.52 -2.27
CA GLN A 170 7.11 7.12 -1.88
C GLN A 170 5.68 6.57 -1.96
N ASN A 171 4.67 7.44 -1.83
CA ASN A 171 3.26 7.09 -1.84
C ASN A 171 2.61 7.23 -3.23
N ILE A 172 3.40 7.46 -4.26
CA ILE A 172 2.94 7.63 -5.64
C ILE A 172 3.57 6.55 -6.51
N MET A 173 2.73 5.79 -7.22
CA MET A 173 3.13 4.71 -8.12
C MET A 173 3.00 5.12 -9.57
N LEU A 174 3.94 4.67 -10.41
CA LEU A 174 4.03 4.91 -11.86
C LEU A 174 3.82 3.62 -12.63
#